data_2069a81d858c2a7dcf25a768233588db
#
_entry.id   2069a81d858c2a7dcf25a768233588db
#
_cell.length_a   1.000
_cell.length_b   1.000
_cell.length_c   1.000
_cell.angle_alpha   90.00
_cell.angle_beta   90.00
_cell.angle_gamma   90.00
#
_symmetry.space_group_name_H-M   'P 1'
#
loop_
_entity.id
_entity.type
_entity.pdbx_description
1 polymer ?
#
loop_
_entity_poly.entity_id
_entity_poly.type
_entity_poly.pdbx_seq_one_letter_code
_entity_poly.pdbx_strand_id
1 'polypeptide(L)'
;RYGVDVCYGIPGFKVHGKACVILARDPDLNVRLDVAHIATGNYSEAAQSCFCDTHMVTRDPVYVHQILNMLLTAMHKKAYLDTPKDPIIWMSHTGMRDKLDQLIQDACRNAKLYGVKYAQIRIKCNNICDDEIVKKLYDAADMGVQIHIVCRSVCTMRPRKNLKITSIVGQYLEHDRLFIFGQDGREEVYMSSADLMYRNLDRRIEFMVKIPNKAGLGIDYVKYLKGNIF
;
A
#
# COMPACT_ATOMS: atom_id res chain seq x y z
N ARG A 1 12.23 -25.19 19.45
CA ARG A 1 13.42 -26.00 19.16
C ARG A 1 14.59 -25.17 18.57
N TYR A 2 14.33 -24.01 18.01
CA TYR A 2 15.32 -23.17 17.34
C TYR A 2 15.47 -21.79 17.99
N GLY A 3 15.00 -21.59 19.24
CA GLY A 3 15.08 -20.30 19.94
C GLY A 3 14.22 -19.20 19.30
N VAL A 4 13.14 -19.56 18.60
CA VAL A 4 12.22 -18.63 17.95
C VAL A 4 11.00 -18.39 18.83
N ASP A 5 10.73 -17.14 19.14
CA ASP A 5 9.48 -16.73 19.75
C ASP A 5 8.39 -16.57 18.68
N VAL A 6 7.26 -17.24 18.87
CA VAL A 6 6.15 -17.23 17.93
C VAL A 6 4.94 -16.53 18.55
N CYS A 7 4.46 -15.48 17.88
CA CYS A 7 3.20 -14.85 18.21
C CYS A 7 2.16 -15.16 17.11
N TYR A 8 1.02 -15.71 17.48
CA TYR A 8 -0.04 -16.10 16.54
C TYR A 8 -0.97 -14.94 16.16
N GLY A 9 -0.56 -13.71 16.43
CA GLY A 9 -1.28 -12.49 16.07
C GLY A 9 -2.32 -12.08 17.12
N ILE A 10 -3.31 -11.32 16.67
CA ILE A 10 -4.34 -10.73 17.54
C ILE A 10 -5.62 -11.55 17.43
N PRO A 11 -6.18 -12.09 18.53
CA PRO A 11 -7.46 -12.81 18.50
C PRO A 11 -8.55 -11.99 17.81
N GLY A 12 -9.26 -12.63 16.89
CA GLY A 12 -10.31 -11.98 16.10
C GLY A 12 -9.84 -11.27 14.85
N PHE A 13 -8.53 -11.16 14.63
CA PHE A 13 -7.97 -10.56 13.42
C PHE A 13 -7.05 -11.52 12.67
N LYS A 14 -7.24 -11.63 11.37
CA LYS A 14 -6.27 -12.31 10.50
C LYS A 14 -5.12 -11.33 10.19
N VAL A 15 -3.90 -11.69 10.55
CA VAL A 15 -2.70 -10.97 10.12
C VAL A 15 -2.40 -11.30 8.67
N HIS A 16 -2.37 -10.28 7.80
CA HIS A 16 -2.14 -10.47 6.38
C HIS A 16 -0.98 -9.62 5.84
N GLY A 17 -0.53 -8.62 6.57
CA GLY A 17 0.69 -7.86 6.26
C GLY A 17 1.93 -8.75 6.26
N LYS A 18 2.89 -8.48 5.38
CA LYS A 18 4.15 -9.20 5.22
C LYS A 18 5.31 -8.23 5.34
N ALA A 19 6.08 -8.37 6.41
CA ALA A 19 7.28 -7.58 6.62
C ALA A 19 8.33 -8.38 7.40
N CYS A 20 9.57 -7.99 7.23
CA CYS A 20 10.72 -8.52 7.96
C CYS A 20 11.62 -7.36 8.36
N VAL A 21 12.12 -7.37 9.58
CA VAL A 21 13.12 -6.39 10.03
C VAL A 21 14.31 -7.16 10.60
N ILE A 22 15.47 -6.82 10.14
CA ILE A 22 16.76 -7.31 10.65
C ILE A 22 17.39 -6.14 11.39
N LEU A 23 17.59 -6.29 12.69
CA LEU A 23 18.30 -5.35 13.52
C LEU A 23 19.74 -5.87 13.71
N ALA A 24 20.69 -5.15 13.18
CA ALA A 24 22.09 -5.52 13.26
C ALA A 24 22.96 -4.32 13.64
N ARG A 25 24.09 -4.59 14.27
CA ARG A 25 25.09 -3.59 14.63
C ARG A 25 26.47 -4.12 14.26
N ASP A 26 27.22 -3.31 13.58
CA ASP A 26 28.63 -3.56 13.36
C ASP A 26 29.38 -3.34 14.70
N PRO A 27 30.01 -4.38 15.28
CA PRO A 27 30.70 -4.24 16.56
C PRO A 27 31.95 -3.38 16.48
N ASP A 28 32.64 -3.38 15.34
CA ASP A 28 33.91 -2.70 15.15
C ASP A 28 33.71 -1.20 14.87
N LEU A 29 32.72 -0.89 14.02
CA LEU A 29 32.41 0.49 13.62
C LEU A 29 31.35 1.14 14.51
N ASN A 30 30.70 0.38 15.40
CA ASN A 30 29.57 0.83 16.22
C ASN A 30 28.41 1.44 15.41
N VAL A 31 28.22 0.97 14.19
CA VAL A 31 27.20 1.46 13.25
C VAL A 31 26.01 0.50 13.20
N ARG A 32 24.78 1.03 13.16
CA ARG A 32 23.57 0.24 12.91
C ARG A 32 23.47 -0.13 11.44
N LEU A 33 23.22 -1.42 11.20
CA LEU A 33 23.06 -2.01 9.87
C LEU A 33 21.63 -2.51 9.66
N ASP A 34 20.67 -1.84 10.28
CA ASP A 34 19.28 -2.26 10.25
C ASP A 34 18.72 -2.23 8.83
N VAL A 35 17.93 -3.25 8.51
CA VAL A 35 17.26 -3.41 7.21
C VAL A 35 15.81 -3.79 7.46
N ALA A 36 14.90 -3.19 6.72
CA ALA A 36 13.51 -3.61 6.66
C ALA A 36 13.13 -4.06 5.25
N HIS A 37 12.31 -5.08 5.18
CA HIS A 37 11.66 -5.56 3.98
C HIS A 37 10.16 -5.60 4.21
N ILE A 38 9.37 -5.08 3.28
CA ILE A 38 7.91 -5.13 3.28
C ILE A 38 7.42 -5.55 1.90
N ALA A 39 6.39 -6.39 1.84
CA ALA A 39 5.95 -7.00 0.60
C ALA A 39 4.43 -7.14 0.52
N THR A 40 3.88 -7.11 -0.69
CA THR A 40 2.48 -7.43 -0.95
C THR A 40 2.22 -8.94 -0.92
N GLY A 41 3.24 -9.74 -1.23
CA GLY A 41 3.19 -11.20 -1.33
C GLY A 41 3.73 -11.97 -0.13
N ASN A 42 3.37 -13.23 -0.03
CA ASN A 42 3.81 -14.13 1.02
C ASN A 42 5.29 -14.51 0.86
N TYR A 43 5.99 -14.73 1.98
CA TYR A 43 7.33 -15.33 2.02
C TYR A 43 7.24 -16.85 1.85
N SER A 44 6.85 -17.31 0.68
CA SER A 44 6.79 -18.73 0.35
C SER A 44 7.21 -18.97 -1.08
N GLU A 45 7.90 -20.06 -1.34
CA GLU A 45 8.38 -20.44 -2.67
C GLU A 45 7.23 -20.53 -3.68
N ALA A 46 6.12 -21.16 -3.29
CA ALA A 46 4.95 -21.31 -4.14
C ALA A 46 4.34 -19.95 -4.55
N ALA A 47 4.30 -18.96 -3.67
CA ALA A 47 3.80 -17.62 -4.01
C ALA A 47 4.79 -16.89 -4.92
N GLN A 48 6.09 -16.97 -4.62
CA GLN A 48 7.12 -16.25 -5.38
C GLN A 48 7.30 -16.80 -6.81
N SER A 49 6.96 -18.05 -7.04
CA SER A 49 7.07 -18.66 -8.39
C SER A 49 5.91 -18.32 -9.32
N CYS A 50 4.75 -17.90 -8.80
CA CYS A 50 3.53 -17.73 -9.60
C CYS A 50 2.92 -16.33 -9.49
N PHE A 51 3.29 -15.49 -8.51
CA PHE A 51 2.64 -14.21 -8.25
C PHE A 51 3.52 -13.05 -8.68
N CYS A 52 2.88 -12.00 -9.21
CA CYS A 52 3.49 -10.68 -9.39
C CYS A 52 3.25 -9.88 -8.11
N ASP A 53 4.31 -9.64 -7.37
CA ASP A 53 4.28 -8.90 -6.12
C ASP A 53 5.26 -7.73 -6.14
N THR A 54 4.98 -6.73 -5.31
CA THR A 54 5.86 -5.59 -5.09
C THR A 54 6.57 -5.74 -3.75
N HIS A 55 7.89 -5.52 -3.77
CA HIS A 55 8.76 -5.62 -2.61
C HIS A 55 9.54 -4.32 -2.43
N MET A 56 9.66 -3.87 -1.19
CA MET A 56 10.53 -2.75 -0.81
C MET A 56 11.53 -3.22 0.24
N VAL A 57 12.81 -3.05 -0.06
CA VAL A 57 13.92 -3.23 0.89
C VAL A 57 14.51 -1.87 1.18
N THR A 58 14.71 -1.53 2.44
CA THR A 58 15.21 -0.22 2.83
C THR A 58 16.10 -0.27 4.06
N ARG A 59 17.06 0.65 4.12
CA ARG A 59 17.87 0.97 5.30
C ARG A 59 17.56 2.36 5.85
N ASP A 60 16.59 3.07 5.28
CA ASP A 60 16.18 4.36 5.79
C ASP A 60 15.64 4.20 7.22
N PRO A 61 16.24 4.86 8.23
CA PRO A 61 15.88 4.68 9.63
C PRO A 61 14.41 4.96 9.92
N VAL A 62 13.80 5.91 9.20
CA VAL A 62 12.37 6.26 9.37
C VAL A 62 11.48 5.10 8.96
N TYR A 63 11.78 4.47 7.82
CA TYR A 63 11.06 3.29 7.35
C TYR A 63 11.27 2.08 8.26
N VAL A 64 12.55 1.78 8.60
CA VAL A 64 12.88 0.66 9.49
C VAL A 64 12.14 0.79 10.81
N HIS A 65 12.16 1.98 11.43
CA HIS A 65 11.48 2.23 12.69
C HIS A 65 9.97 2.05 12.60
N GLN A 66 9.32 2.60 11.58
CA GLN A 66 7.87 2.49 11.43
C GLN A 66 7.42 1.08 11.05
N ILE A 67 8.20 0.34 10.23
CA ILE A 67 7.92 -1.07 9.92
C ILE A 67 8.07 -1.93 11.18
N LEU A 68 9.10 -1.70 11.97
CA LEU A 68 9.29 -2.40 13.25
C LEU A 68 8.12 -2.15 14.20
N ASN A 69 7.70 -0.88 14.35
CA ASN A 69 6.55 -0.51 15.19
C ASN A 69 5.26 -1.20 14.72
N MET A 70 5.03 -1.25 13.41
CA MET A 70 3.90 -1.97 12.81
C MET A 70 3.92 -3.45 13.20
N LEU A 71 5.08 -4.13 13.08
CA LEU A 71 5.22 -5.53 13.43
C LEU A 71 4.96 -5.76 14.93
N LEU A 72 5.56 -4.97 15.80
CA LEU A 72 5.38 -5.07 17.26
C LEU A 72 3.94 -4.81 17.66
N THR A 73 3.27 -3.83 17.03
CA THR A 73 1.85 -3.56 17.26
C THR A 73 0.98 -4.74 16.84
N ALA A 74 1.26 -5.35 15.67
CA ALA A 74 0.55 -6.53 15.19
C ALA A 74 0.74 -7.76 16.08
N MET A 75 1.89 -7.90 16.73
CA MET A 75 2.20 -8.99 17.65
C MET A 75 1.52 -8.85 19.01
N HIS A 76 1.46 -7.66 19.57
CA HIS A 76 1.13 -7.44 20.99
C HIS A 76 -0.10 -6.57 21.25
N LYS A 77 -0.86 -6.15 20.24
CA LYS A 77 -2.04 -5.27 20.35
C LYS A 77 -1.77 -3.89 20.96
N LYS A 78 -0.55 -3.45 21.04
CA LYS A 78 -0.16 -2.16 21.60
C LYS A 78 0.76 -1.44 20.63
N ALA A 79 0.62 -0.12 20.54
CA ALA A 79 1.65 0.70 19.94
C ALA A 79 2.88 0.65 20.84
N TYR A 80 3.99 0.14 20.32
CA TYR A 80 5.25 0.02 21.07
C TYR A 80 6.09 1.28 21.01
N LEU A 81 5.88 2.05 19.98
CA LEU A 81 6.64 3.25 19.71
C LEU A 81 5.66 4.41 19.46
N ASP A 82 6.11 5.61 19.71
CA ASP A 82 5.29 6.79 19.50
C ASP A 82 4.73 6.87 18.09
N THR A 83 3.48 7.33 17.97
CA THR A 83 2.90 7.60 16.67
C THR A 83 3.70 8.72 16.02
N PRO A 84 4.32 8.48 14.84
CA PRO A 84 5.12 9.48 14.19
C PRO A 84 4.27 10.67 13.77
N LYS A 85 4.85 11.89 13.82
CA LYS A 85 4.18 13.10 13.33
C LYS A 85 3.83 12.97 11.84
N ASP A 86 4.74 12.35 11.08
CA ASP A 86 4.58 12.11 9.65
C ASP A 86 4.56 10.60 9.38
N PRO A 87 3.40 9.96 9.46
CA PRO A 87 3.29 8.53 9.20
C PRO A 87 3.53 8.25 7.72
N ILE A 88 4.34 7.21 7.47
CA ILE A 88 4.55 6.64 6.14
C ILE A 88 3.91 5.26 6.00
N ILE A 89 3.43 4.70 7.10
CA ILE A 89 2.73 3.43 7.17
C ILE A 89 1.41 3.60 7.91
N TRP A 90 0.36 3.05 7.35
CA TRP A 90 -0.99 2.99 7.92
C TRP A 90 -1.44 1.54 8.01
N MET A 91 -1.96 1.16 9.16
CA MET A 91 -2.55 -0.17 9.35
C MET A 91 -4.07 -0.08 9.15
N SER A 92 -4.69 -1.17 8.72
CA SER A 92 -6.12 -1.23 8.39
C SER A 92 -7.02 -0.73 9.53
N HIS A 93 -6.78 -1.20 10.75
CA HIS A 93 -7.63 -0.85 11.90
C HIS A 93 -7.22 0.43 12.64
N THR A 94 -6.18 1.14 12.18
CA THR A 94 -5.65 2.34 12.86
C THR A 94 -5.37 3.52 11.93
N GLY A 95 -6.11 3.65 10.82
CA GLY A 95 -6.02 4.84 9.98
C GLY A 95 -5.82 4.63 8.49
N MET A 96 -5.74 3.38 7.98
CA MET A 96 -5.63 3.16 6.53
C MET A 96 -6.86 3.66 5.79
N ARG A 97 -8.06 3.39 6.30
CA ARG A 97 -9.32 3.86 5.71
C ARG A 97 -9.36 5.40 5.67
N ASP A 98 -9.03 6.04 6.79
CA ASP A 98 -9.02 7.51 6.89
C ASP A 98 -7.99 8.13 5.94
N LYS A 99 -6.82 7.47 5.80
CA LYS A 99 -5.81 7.94 4.85
C LYS A 99 -6.26 7.80 3.40
N LEU A 100 -6.89 6.70 3.03
CA LEU A 100 -7.46 6.53 1.69
C LEU A 100 -8.54 7.58 1.41
N ASP A 101 -9.41 7.84 2.39
CA ASP A 101 -10.42 8.89 2.29
C ASP A 101 -9.80 10.26 2.07
N GLN A 102 -8.81 10.62 2.89
CA GLN A 102 -8.06 11.86 2.73
C GLN A 102 -7.45 12.00 1.35
N LEU A 103 -6.81 10.95 0.83
CA LEU A 103 -6.17 10.98 -0.50
C LEU A 103 -7.20 11.17 -1.63
N ILE A 104 -8.37 10.55 -1.54
CA ILE A 104 -9.45 10.75 -2.51
C ILE A 104 -9.98 12.18 -2.42
N GLN A 105 -10.20 12.71 -1.21
CA GLN A 105 -10.64 14.10 -1.02
C GLN A 105 -9.61 15.11 -1.53
N ASP A 106 -8.31 14.84 -1.32
CA ASP A 106 -7.24 15.69 -1.83
C ASP A 106 -7.21 15.70 -3.36
N ALA A 107 -7.45 14.56 -4.01
CA ALA A 107 -7.60 14.51 -5.46
C ALA A 107 -8.81 15.35 -5.94
N CYS A 108 -9.94 15.28 -5.26
CA CYS A 108 -11.10 16.11 -5.56
C CYS A 108 -10.80 17.60 -5.38
N ARG A 109 -10.12 17.96 -4.29
CA ARG A 109 -9.67 19.35 -4.03
C ARG A 109 -8.73 19.84 -5.11
N ASN A 110 -7.77 19.03 -5.53
CA ASN A 110 -6.82 19.36 -6.58
C ASN A 110 -7.51 19.54 -7.94
N ALA A 111 -8.52 18.71 -8.27
CA ALA A 111 -9.33 18.88 -9.46
C ALA A 111 -10.02 20.24 -9.49
N LYS A 112 -10.56 20.67 -8.36
CA LYS A 112 -11.27 21.95 -8.22
C LYS A 112 -10.31 23.14 -8.27
N LEU A 113 -9.15 23.06 -7.62
CA LEU A 113 -8.22 24.21 -7.48
C LEU A 113 -7.29 24.38 -8.69
N TYR A 114 -6.81 23.28 -9.27
CA TYR A 114 -5.76 23.29 -10.29
C TYR A 114 -6.21 22.74 -11.63
N GLY A 115 -7.42 22.19 -11.68
CA GLY A 115 -7.98 21.56 -12.85
C GLY A 115 -7.76 20.05 -12.90
N VAL A 116 -8.63 19.38 -13.63
CA VAL A 116 -8.73 17.90 -13.69
C VAL A 116 -7.47 17.21 -14.18
N LYS A 117 -6.62 17.90 -14.95
CA LYS A 117 -5.36 17.34 -15.44
C LYS A 117 -4.34 17.03 -14.30
N TYR A 118 -4.50 17.64 -13.12
CA TYR A 118 -3.62 17.43 -11.96
C TYR A 118 -4.25 16.49 -10.92
N ALA A 119 -5.46 16.00 -11.19
CA ALA A 119 -6.19 15.15 -10.26
C ALA A 119 -6.40 13.77 -10.90
N GLN A 120 -5.50 12.86 -10.61
CA GLN A 120 -5.59 11.48 -11.06
C GLN A 120 -5.49 10.52 -9.89
N ILE A 121 -6.25 9.44 -10.00
CA ILE A 121 -6.19 8.28 -9.10
C ILE A 121 -5.97 7.04 -9.96
N ARG A 122 -4.94 6.26 -9.65
CA ARG A 122 -4.72 4.95 -10.23
C ARG A 122 -4.66 3.90 -9.14
N ILE A 123 -5.42 2.85 -9.30
CA ILE A 123 -5.55 1.77 -8.32
C ILE A 123 -5.31 0.45 -9.03
N LYS A 124 -4.32 -0.31 -8.57
CA LYS A 124 -4.19 -1.73 -8.88
C LYS A 124 -4.55 -2.52 -7.63
N CYS A 125 -5.48 -3.46 -7.75
CA CYS A 125 -5.91 -4.31 -6.65
C CYS A 125 -6.42 -5.66 -7.15
N ASN A 126 -6.56 -6.63 -6.26
CA ASN A 126 -7.21 -7.88 -6.63
C ASN A 126 -8.73 -7.74 -6.60
N ASN A 127 -9.24 -7.03 -5.59
CA ASN A 127 -10.68 -6.86 -5.37
C ASN A 127 -11.01 -5.42 -4.95
N ILE A 128 -12.14 -4.92 -5.43
CA ILE A 128 -12.73 -3.66 -4.99
C ILE A 128 -14.25 -3.82 -4.87
N CYS A 129 -14.74 -3.83 -3.63
CA CYS A 129 -16.17 -3.96 -3.30
C CYS A 129 -16.52 -3.37 -1.94
N ASP A 130 -15.70 -2.47 -1.40
CA ASP A 130 -16.04 -1.69 -0.21
C ASP A 130 -16.97 -0.55 -0.61
N ASP A 131 -18.20 -0.53 -0.09
CA ASP A 131 -19.25 0.39 -0.54
C ASP A 131 -18.90 1.85 -0.32
N GLU A 132 -18.21 2.17 0.78
CA GLU A 132 -17.80 3.54 1.08
C GLU A 132 -16.71 4.03 0.11
N ILE A 133 -15.68 3.22 -0.11
CA ILE A 133 -14.58 3.55 -1.06
C ILE A 133 -15.13 3.64 -2.48
N VAL A 134 -16.00 2.69 -2.89
CA VAL A 134 -16.65 2.69 -4.20
C VAL A 134 -17.46 3.97 -4.41
N LYS A 135 -18.27 4.36 -3.42
CA LYS A 135 -19.05 5.59 -3.48
C LYS A 135 -18.14 6.82 -3.63
N LYS A 136 -17.09 6.94 -2.80
CA LYS A 136 -16.17 8.07 -2.85
C LYS A 136 -15.42 8.17 -4.19
N LEU A 137 -15.03 7.03 -4.78
CA LEU A 137 -14.41 7.02 -6.11
C LEU A 137 -15.41 7.45 -7.21
N TYR A 138 -16.67 7.05 -7.10
CA TYR A 138 -17.69 7.54 -8.02
C TYR A 138 -17.92 9.05 -7.88
N ASP A 139 -18.05 9.55 -6.65
CA ASP A 139 -18.20 10.98 -6.37
C ASP A 139 -16.99 11.78 -6.93
N ALA A 140 -15.77 11.24 -6.76
CA ALA A 140 -14.56 11.86 -7.31
C ALA A 140 -14.54 11.89 -8.85
N ALA A 141 -14.97 10.80 -9.51
CA ALA A 141 -15.08 10.77 -10.97
C ALA A 141 -16.12 11.77 -11.50
N ASP A 142 -17.23 11.94 -10.79
CA ASP A 142 -18.27 12.91 -11.13
C ASP A 142 -17.78 14.36 -10.95
N MET A 143 -16.83 14.59 -10.03
CA MET A 143 -16.12 15.87 -9.87
C MET A 143 -15.00 16.10 -10.92
N GLY A 144 -14.75 15.14 -11.81
CA GLY A 144 -13.79 15.26 -12.91
C GLY A 144 -12.43 14.63 -12.63
N VAL A 145 -12.22 14.01 -11.48
CA VAL A 145 -10.98 13.26 -11.19
C VAL A 145 -10.85 12.10 -12.17
N GLN A 146 -9.69 12.00 -12.84
CA GLN A 146 -9.42 10.90 -13.77
C GLN A 146 -9.02 9.66 -13.00
N ILE A 147 -9.82 8.61 -13.06
CA ILE A 147 -9.62 7.39 -12.28
C ILE A 147 -9.37 6.20 -13.22
N HIS A 148 -8.30 5.46 -12.98
CA HIS A 148 -8.04 4.19 -13.65
C HIS A 148 -7.86 3.08 -12.62
N ILE A 149 -8.71 2.07 -12.68
CA ILE A 149 -8.67 0.91 -11.80
C ILE A 149 -8.25 -0.32 -12.62
N VAL A 150 -7.20 -1.01 -12.16
CA VAL A 150 -6.82 -2.33 -12.64
C VAL A 150 -7.21 -3.33 -11.56
N CYS A 151 -8.28 -4.08 -11.81
CA CYS A 151 -8.82 -5.06 -10.86
C CYS A 151 -8.93 -6.42 -11.53
N ARG A 152 -8.26 -7.44 -10.96
CA ARG A 152 -8.19 -8.76 -11.59
C ARG A 152 -9.32 -9.72 -11.19
N SER A 153 -10.06 -9.44 -10.11
CA SER A 153 -11.08 -10.35 -9.60
C SER A 153 -12.40 -9.61 -9.31
N VAL A 154 -12.85 -9.55 -8.08
CA VAL A 154 -14.15 -8.95 -7.72
C VAL A 154 -14.12 -7.44 -7.87
N CYS A 155 -14.99 -6.91 -8.72
CA CYS A 155 -15.19 -5.48 -8.90
C CYS A 155 -16.69 -5.17 -8.94
N THR A 156 -17.18 -4.40 -7.97
CA THR A 156 -18.59 -3.94 -7.94
C THR A 156 -18.80 -2.64 -8.71
N MET A 157 -17.71 -2.04 -9.21
CA MET A 157 -17.77 -0.79 -9.96
C MET A 157 -18.02 -1.05 -11.46
N ARG A 158 -18.65 -0.05 -12.10
CA ARG A 158 -18.82 -0.02 -13.56
C ARG A 158 -18.09 1.19 -14.14
N PRO A 159 -17.48 1.06 -15.33
CA PRO A 159 -16.90 2.19 -16.03
C PRO A 159 -17.92 3.30 -16.27
N ARG A 160 -17.45 4.54 -16.19
CA ARG A 160 -18.24 5.74 -16.56
C ARG A 160 -17.30 6.85 -17.04
N LYS A 161 -17.84 8.02 -17.36
CA LYS A 161 -17.01 9.19 -17.66
C LYS A 161 -15.98 9.40 -16.53
N ASN A 162 -14.72 9.63 -16.86
CA ASN A 162 -13.58 9.81 -15.97
C ASN A 162 -13.18 8.57 -15.14
N LEU A 163 -13.86 7.43 -15.30
CA LEU A 163 -13.56 6.20 -14.59
C LEU A 163 -13.36 5.04 -15.58
N LYS A 164 -12.11 4.63 -15.77
CA LYS A 164 -11.71 3.45 -16.54
C LYS A 164 -11.46 2.28 -15.63
N ILE A 165 -11.92 1.09 -16.02
CA ILE A 165 -11.69 -0.15 -15.30
C ILE A 165 -11.13 -1.16 -16.30
N THR A 166 -10.00 -1.77 -15.96
CA THR A 166 -9.32 -2.79 -16.75
C THR A 166 -8.92 -3.96 -15.88
N SER A 167 -8.52 -5.07 -16.51
CA SER A 167 -7.96 -6.23 -15.83
C SER A 167 -6.72 -6.70 -16.58
N ILE A 168 -5.76 -7.24 -15.85
CA ILE A 168 -4.58 -7.88 -16.42
C ILE A 168 -4.67 -9.37 -16.11
N VAL A 169 -4.59 -10.18 -17.16
CA VAL A 169 -4.56 -11.64 -17.08
C VAL A 169 -3.36 -12.11 -17.88
N GLY A 170 -2.46 -12.84 -17.26
CA GLY A 170 -1.24 -13.32 -17.88
C GLY A 170 -0.78 -14.65 -17.28
N GLN A 171 0.48 -15.01 -17.57
CA GLN A 171 1.10 -16.23 -17.06
C GLN A 171 1.22 -16.21 -15.52
N TYR A 172 1.52 -15.04 -14.96
CA TYR A 172 1.64 -14.83 -13.53
C TYR A 172 0.39 -14.19 -12.97
N LEU A 173 0.07 -14.50 -11.72
CA LEU A 173 -1.06 -13.93 -11.02
C LEU A 173 -0.72 -12.52 -10.53
N GLU A 174 -1.40 -11.52 -11.05
CA GLU A 174 -1.30 -10.13 -10.59
C GLU A 174 -1.79 -10.05 -9.14
N HIS A 175 -0.87 -9.79 -8.20
CA HIS A 175 -1.19 -9.91 -6.77
C HIS A 175 -0.85 -8.67 -5.95
N ASP A 176 0.00 -7.80 -6.44
CA ASP A 176 0.33 -6.55 -5.78
C ASP A 176 -0.86 -5.57 -5.72
N ARG A 177 -0.86 -4.72 -4.72
CA ARG A 177 -1.81 -3.62 -4.57
C ARG A 177 -1.03 -2.32 -4.53
N LEU A 178 -1.35 -1.46 -5.48
CA LEU A 178 -0.67 -0.19 -5.68
C LEU A 178 -1.69 0.92 -5.85
N PHE A 179 -1.51 2.00 -5.13
CA PHE A 179 -2.36 3.18 -5.21
C PHE A 179 -1.48 4.38 -5.56
N ILE A 180 -1.86 5.12 -6.59
CA ILE A 180 -1.15 6.31 -7.05
C ILE A 180 -2.15 7.47 -7.05
N PHE A 181 -1.80 8.53 -6.36
CA PHE A 181 -2.58 9.76 -6.30
C PHE A 181 -1.73 10.92 -6.84
N GLY A 182 -2.32 11.73 -7.71
CA GLY A 182 -1.63 12.85 -8.36
C GLY A 182 -1.09 12.54 -9.74
N GLN A 183 -0.45 13.54 -10.37
CA GLN A 183 0.10 13.50 -11.72
C GLN A 183 1.23 14.53 -11.89
N ASP A 184 2.03 14.34 -12.96
CA ASP A 184 3.04 15.29 -13.46
C ASP A 184 4.11 15.66 -12.43
N GLY A 185 4.69 14.61 -11.80
CA GLY A 185 5.77 14.75 -10.83
C GLY A 185 5.32 15.05 -9.40
N ARG A 186 4.01 15.07 -9.15
CA ARG A 186 3.39 15.25 -7.83
C ARG A 186 2.70 13.97 -7.33
N GLU A 187 3.06 12.83 -7.91
CA GLU A 187 2.47 11.57 -7.53
C GLU A 187 2.95 11.12 -6.17
N GLU A 188 2.00 10.64 -5.38
CA GLU A 188 2.25 9.83 -4.21
C GLU A 188 1.90 8.38 -4.52
N VAL A 189 2.85 7.48 -4.30
CA VAL A 189 2.70 6.04 -4.55
C VAL A 189 2.64 5.31 -3.23
N TYR A 190 1.69 4.40 -3.13
CA TYR A 190 1.50 3.54 -1.97
C TYR A 190 1.45 2.08 -2.42
N MET A 191 2.17 1.21 -1.72
CA MET A 191 1.96 -0.24 -1.81
C MET A 191 1.15 -0.71 -0.60
N SER A 192 0.32 -1.74 -0.79
CA SER A 192 -0.53 -2.26 0.28
C SER A 192 -0.65 -3.77 0.23
N SER A 193 -0.85 -4.38 1.39
CA SER A 193 -1.29 -5.77 1.48
C SER A 193 -2.81 -5.92 1.37
N ALA A 194 -3.56 -4.82 1.51
CA ALA A 194 -5.02 -4.79 1.53
C ALA A 194 -5.62 -4.63 0.14
N ASP A 195 -6.66 -5.42 -0.14
CA ASP A 195 -7.65 -5.09 -1.15
C ASP A 195 -8.64 -4.03 -0.63
N LEU A 196 -9.36 -3.39 -1.52
CA LEU A 196 -10.41 -2.43 -1.17
C LEU A 196 -11.73 -3.15 -0.88
N MET A 197 -11.71 -3.91 0.21
CA MET A 197 -12.84 -4.69 0.74
C MET A 197 -13.00 -4.42 2.23
N TYR A 198 -14.22 -4.39 2.74
CA TYR A 198 -14.52 -4.22 4.15
C TYR A 198 -13.67 -5.12 5.07
N ARG A 199 -13.57 -6.41 4.75
CA ARG A 199 -12.78 -7.36 5.56
C ARG A 199 -11.30 -6.98 5.64
N ASN A 200 -10.71 -6.42 4.57
CA ASN A 200 -9.31 -6.01 4.54
C ASN A 200 -9.09 -4.71 5.29
N LEU A 201 -9.99 -3.75 5.12
CA LEU A 201 -9.86 -2.43 5.71
C LEU A 201 -10.21 -2.39 7.20
N ASP A 202 -11.11 -3.30 7.68
CA ASP A 202 -11.66 -3.21 9.04
C ASP A 202 -11.52 -4.49 9.89
N ARG A 203 -11.27 -5.67 9.28
CA ARG A 203 -11.30 -6.97 9.96
C ARG A 203 -10.00 -7.77 9.88
N ARG A 204 -8.97 -7.21 9.26
CA ARG A 204 -7.65 -7.82 9.14
C ARG A 204 -6.58 -6.88 9.65
N ILE A 205 -5.38 -7.39 9.82
CA ILE A 205 -4.16 -6.59 10.01
C ILE A 205 -3.46 -6.53 8.67
N GLU A 206 -3.64 -5.40 8.01
CA GLU A 206 -3.06 -5.05 6.73
C GLU A 206 -2.22 -3.79 6.89
N PHE A 207 -1.39 -3.49 5.91
CA PHE A 207 -0.67 -2.22 5.85
C PHE A 207 -0.83 -1.53 4.50
N MET A 208 -0.64 -0.23 4.51
CA MET A 208 -0.38 0.62 3.36
C MET A 208 0.86 1.46 3.67
N VAL A 209 1.86 1.42 2.82
CA VAL A 209 3.12 2.16 3.00
C VAL A 209 3.35 3.10 1.81
N LYS A 210 3.72 4.34 2.12
CA LYS A 210 4.12 5.33 1.12
C LYS A 210 5.49 4.97 0.58
N ILE A 211 5.62 4.83 -0.74
CA ILE A 211 6.91 4.59 -1.40
C ILE A 211 7.65 5.92 -1.51
N PRO A 212 8.94 5.99 -1.14
CA PRO A 212 9.70 7.23 -1.23
C PRO A 212 9.84 7.69 -2.68
N ASN A 213 9.46 8.93 -2.93
CA ASN A 213 9.59 9.56 -4.24
C ASN A 213 11.00 10.21 -4.38
N LYS A 214 12.07 9.45 -4.09
CA LYS A 214 13.44 9.93 -4.24
C LYS A 214 13.97 9.57 -5.62
N ALA A 215 14.30 10.59 -6.40
CA ALA A 215 15.25 10.48 -7.51
C ALA A 215 16.54 9.87 -6.96
N GLY A 216 16.80 8.61 -7.17
CA GLY A 216 17.96 7.90 -6.60
C GLY A 216 17.88 6.38 -6.67
N LEU A 217 16.68 5.84 -6.89
CA LEU A 217 16.52 4.40 -7.14
C LEU A 217 16.83 4.02 -8.61
N GLY A 218 17.34 4.96 -9.43
CA GLY A 218 17.74 4.71 -10.83
C GLY A 218 16.58 4.43 -11.80
N ILE A 219 15.38 4.24 -11.29
CA ILE A 219 14.15 4.01 -12.05
C ILE A 219 13.12 5.00 -11.53
N ASP A 220 12.55 5.78 -12.41
CA ASP A 220 11.31 6.48 -12.11
C ASP A 220 10.20 5.44 -11.94
N TYR A 221 10.01 4.98 -10.70
CA TYR A 221 9.06 3.93 -10.35
C TYR A 221 7.63 4.32 -10.74
N VAL A 222 7.31 5.59 -10.64
CA VAL A 222 6.01 6.13 -11.08
C VAL A 222 5.86 5.96 -12.60
N LYS A 223 6.90 6.31 -13.37
CA LYS A 223 6.92 6.15 -14.83
C LYS A 223 6.84 4.68 -15.23
N TYR A 224 7.56 3.80 -14.54
CA TYR A 224 7.49 2.36 -14.74
C TYR A 224 6.07 1.83 -14.51
N LEU A 225 5.44 2.18 -13.40
CA LEU A 225 4.07 1.76 -13.08
C LEU A 225 3.05 2.28 -14.10
N LYS A 226 3.17 3.55 -14.51
CA LYS A 226 2.29 4.15 -15.51
C LYS A 226 2.42 3.47 -16.88
N GLY A 227 3.64 3.10 -17.27
CA GLY A 227 3.90 2.50 -18.58
C GLY A 227 3.59 1.00 -18.68
N ASN A 228 3.64 0.26 -17.56
CA ASN A 228 3.51 -1.20 -17.57
C ASN A 228 2.23 -1.73 -16.93
N ILE A 229 1.54 -0.93 -16.12
CA ILE A 229 0.35 -1.35 -15.38
C ILE A 229 -0.88 -0.54 -15.80
N PHE A 230 -0.73 0.72 -16.08
CA PHE A 230 -1.78 1.68 -16.39
C PHE A 230 -1.62 2.25 -17.80
#